data_bb32002fed2fc95e873f918b3b34e065
#
_entry.id   bb32002fed2fc95e873f918b3b34e065
#
_cell.length_a   1.000
_cell.length_b   1.000
_cell.length_c   1.000
_cell.angle_alpha   90.00
_cell.angle_beta   90.00
_cell.angle_gamma   90.00
#
_symmetry.space_group_name_H-M   'P 1'
#
loop_
_entity.id
_entity.type
_entity.pdbx_description
1 polymer ?
#
loop_
_entity_poly.entity_id
_entity_poly.type
_entity_poly.pdbx_seq_one_letter_code
_entity_poly.pdbx_strand_id
1 'polypeptide(L)'
;MYTNQPGLSTTKHAEEFFYEDVKYGRLSNTLYVWRSVYECLEICMYITYQPCHFSTRKTPGKSCSSQMVKLYEDVLKPMNIKFVMKPTLIYKAYWNPSTANFKTRQEILQAKDGIRKLFAAGIDIQAMEEKDWIFLRNTLCQTSRILYNPYEGSEREKLDAFIRQEIIFELMVSNEIMITTNESN
;
A
#
# COMPACT_ATOMS: atom_id res chain seq x y z
N MET A 1 -14.50 4.83 2.72
CA MET A 1 -13.75 3.70 3.30
C MET A 1 -14.06 2.46 2.49
N TYR A 2 -13.04 1.73 2.03
CA TYR A 2 -13.18 0.49 1.26
C TYR A 2 -12.83 -0.69 2.15
N THR A 3 -13.64 -1.74 2.12
CA THR A 3 -13.43 -2.93 2.93
C THR A 3 -13.53 -4.19 2.08
N ASN A 4 -12.81 -5.25 2.48
CA ASN A 4 -12.93 -6.54 1.83
C ASN A 4 -14.34 -7.10 2.02
N GLN A 5 -14.93 -7.67 0.97
CA GLN A 5 -16.23 -8.37 1.04
C GLN A 5 -16.00 -9.89 1.07
N PRO A 6 -16.10 -10.54 2.25
CA PRO A 6 -16.09 -11.99 2.33
C PRO A 6 -17.46 -12.56 1.92
N GLY A 7 -17.46 -13.71 1.24
CA GLY A 7 -18.70 -14.49 1.03
C GLY A 7 -19.28 -14.50 -0.38
N LEU A 8 -18.75 -13.74 -1.32
CA LEU A 8 -19.05 -13.92 -2.74
C LEU A 8 -18.06 -14.90 -3.38
N SER A 9 -18.43 -15.58 -4.44
CA SER A 9 -17.58 -16.51 -5.20
C SER A 9 -16.27 -15.86 -5.70
N THR A 10 -16.22 -14.54 -5.71
CA THR A 10 -15.02 -13.73 -5.94
C THR A 10 -14.89 -12.72 -4.80
N THR A 11 -14.01 -13.00 -3.84
CA THR A 11 -13.68 -12.05 -2.77
C THR A 11 -12.99 -10.83 -3.40
N LYS A 12 -13.63 -9.66 -3.36
CA LYS A 12 -12.99 -8.40 -3.75
C LYS A 12 -12.16 -7.84 -2.59
N HIS A 13 -10.96 -7.38 -2.90
CA HIS A 13 -10.12 -6.66 -1.96
C HIS A 13 -10.48 -5.16 -1.95
N ALA A 14 -10.14 -4.46 -0.87
CA ALA A 14 -10.40 -3.03 -0.73
C ALA A 14 -9.78 -2.20 -1.86
N GLU A 15 -8.61 -2.60 -2.33
CA GLU A 15 -7.88 -1.99 -3.45
C GLU A 15 -8.65 -2.08 -4.78
N GLU A 16 -9.42 -3.15 -5.00
CA GLU A 16 -10.23 -3.31 -6.22
C GLU A 16 -11.39 -2.31 -6.24
N PHE A 17 -12.01 -2.04 -5.08
CA PHE A 17 -13.04 -1.01 -4.97
C PHE A 17 -12.46 0.39 -5.16
N PHE A 18 -11.28 0.65 -4.59
CA PHE A 18 -10.57 1.91 -4.80
C PHE A 18 -10.22 2.11 -6.29
N TYR A 19 -9.70 1.08 -6.95
CA TYR A 19 -9.43 1.11 -8.38
C TYR A 19 -10.66 1.48 -9.21
N GLU A 20 -11.80 0.82 -8.96
CA GLU A 20 -13.05 1.08 -9.67
C GLU A 20 -13.56 2.51 -9.42
N ASP A 21 -13.47 3.01 -8.19
CA ASP A 21 -13.95 4.35 -7.84
C ASP A 21 -13.07 5.45 -8.45
N VAL A 22 -11.76 5.28 -8.46
CA VAL A 22 -10.84 6.22 -9.14
C VAL A 22 -11.03 6.19 -10.65
N LYS A 23 -11.31 5.04 -11.24
CA LYS A 23 -11.40 4.92 -12.70
C LYS A 23 -12.77 5.26 -13.26
N TYR A 24 -13.85 4.91 -12.56
CA TYR A 24 -15.21 4.97 -13.07
C TYR A 24 -16.22 5.57 -12.09
N GLY A 25 -15.84 5.81 -10.84
CA GLY A 25 -16.73 6.20 -9.77
C GLY A 25 -16.70 7.69 -9.45
N ARG A 26 -17.18 8.02 -8.26
CA ARG A 26 -17.25 9.41 -7.77
C ARG A 26 -15.90 10.08 -7.62
N LEU A 27 -14.89 9.30 -7.19
CA LEU A 27 -13.55 9.82 -6.98
C LEU A 27 -12.91 10.27 -8.31
N SER A 28 -13.22 9.61 -9.43
CA SER A 28 -12.80 10.05 -10.75
C SER A 28 -13.19 11.50 -11.02
N ASN A 29 -14.48 11.82 -10.89
CA ASN A 29 -14.98 13.17 -11.12
C ASN A 29 -14.38 14.20 -10.15
N THR A 30 -14.23 13.81 -8.89
CA THR A 30 -13.62 14.66 -7.86
C THR A 30 -12.17 15.00 -8.22
N LEU A 31 -11.38 14.03 -8.67
CA LEU A 31 -10.00 14.24 -9.08
C LEU A 31 -9.88 15.17 -10.29
N TYR A 32 -10.74 15.02 -11.28
CA TYR A 32 -10.79 15.95 -12.43
C TYR A 32 -11.07 17.38 -12.00
N VAL A 33 -12.07 17.59 -11.14
CA VAL A 33 -12.40 18.91 -10.60
C VAL A 33 -11.23 19.49 -9.79
N TRP A 34 -10.65 18.71 -8.89
CA TRP A 34 -9.52 19.20 -8.09
C TRP A 34 -8.29 19.47 -8.95
N ARG A 35 -8.02 18.64 -9.95
CA ARG A 35 -6.88 18.85 -10.85
C ARG A 35 -7.03 20.13 -11.70
N SER A 36 -8.25 20.57 -12.00
CA SER A 36 -8.48 21.84 -12.69
C SER A 36 -8.23 23.08 -11.80
N VAL A 37 -8.22 22.89 -10.48
CA VAL A 37 -8.04 23.97 -9.49
C VAL A 37 -6.63 23.97 -8.89
N TYR A 38 -6.05 22.78 -8.68
CA TYR A 38 -4.78 22.60 -7.96
C TYR A 38 -3.69 22.08 -8.89
N GLU A 39 -2.52 22.71 -8.87
CA GLU A 39 -1.37 22.28 -9.68
C GLU A 39 -0.76 20.95 -9.21
N CYS A 40 -0.79 20.71 -7.91
CA CYS A 40 -0.27 19.49 -7.29
C CYS A 40 -1.35 18.82 -6.47
N LEU A 41 -1.55 17.54 -6.73
CA LEU A 41 -2.44 16.69 -5.94
C LEU A 41 -1.66 15.48 -5.42
N GLU A 42 -2.00 15.07 -4.21
CA GLU A 42 -1.52 13.83 -3.62
C GLU A 42 -2.71 13.00 -3.13
N ILE A 43 -2.72 11.73 -3.48
CA ILE A 43 -3.60 10.74 -2.87
C ILE A 43 -2.78 9.95 -1.86
N CYS A 44 -3.16 10.02 -0.58
CA CYS A 44 -2.60 9.18 0.47
C CYS A 44 -3.58 8.06 0.82
N MET A 45 -3.19 6.82 0.53
CA MET A 45 -3.98 5.62 0.83
C MET A 45 -3.49 4.96 2.11
N TYR A 46 -4.30 5.06 3.18
CA TYR A 46 -4.07 4.28 4.40
C TYR A 46 -4.68 2.89 4.26
N ILE A 47 -3.90 1.86 4.47
CA ILE A 47 -4.30 0.47 4.24
C ILE A 47 -3.78 -0.45 5.35
N THR A 48 -4.56 -1.47 5.71
CA THR A 48 -4.15 -2.40 6.79
C THR A 48 -2.89 -3.19 6.41
N TYR A 49 -2.87 -3.80 5.23
CA TYR A 49 -1.71 -4.51 4.68
C TYR A 49 -1.33 -3.90 3.34
N GLN A 50 -0.04 -3.98 2.97
CA GLN A 50 0.34 -3.64 1.60
C GLN A 50 -0.47 -4.46 0.58
N PRO A 51 -0.71 -3.96 -0.63
CA PRO A 51 -1.42 -4.69 -1.67
C PRO A 51 -0.80 -6.06 -1.94
N CYS A 52 -1.62 -7.08 -2.04
CA CYS A 52 -1.15 -8.44 -2.31
C CYS A 52 -0.56 -8.57 -3.72
N HIS A 53 0.40 -9.49 -3.87
CA HIS A 53 0.97 -9.88 -5.16
C HIS A 53 1.12 -11.41 -5.19
N PHE A 54 0.04 -12.11 -5.56
CA PHE A 54 -0.03 -13.59 -5.53
C PHE A 54 0.28 -14.22 -4.17
N SER A 55 0.40 -13.40 -3.12
CA SER A 55 0.92 -13.77 -1.80
C SER A 55 -0.15 -14.25 -0.83
N THR A 56 -1.42 -14.31 -1.24
CA THR A 56 -2.51 -14.72 -0.37
C THR A 56 -3.08 -16.09 -0.77
N ARG A 57 -3.28 -16.96 0.23
CA ARG A 57 -3.89 -18.28 0.01
C ARG A 57 -5.40 -18.21 -0.27
N LYS A 58 -6.05 -17.16 0.25
CA LYS A 58 -7.51 -16.99 0.12
C LYS A 58 -7.91 -16.53 -1.28
N THR A 59 -7.04 -15.85 -1.99
CA THR A 59 -7.27 -15.35 -3.34
C THR A 59 -6.06 -15.64 -4.22
N PRO A 60 -5.80 -16.95 -4.51
CA PRO A 60 -4.68 -17.33 -5.36
C PRO A 60 -4.87 -16.70 -6.76
N GLY A 61 -3.78 -16.21 -7.33
CA GLY A 61 -3.81 -15.57 -8.65
C GLY A 61 -4.16 -14.08 -8.64
N LYS A 62 -4.50 -13.47 -7.50
CA LYS A 62 -4.73 -12.00 -7.43
C LYS A 62 -3.45 -11.23 -7.14
N SER A 63 -3.32 -10.09 -7.81
CA SER A 63 -2.26 -9.11 -7.61
C SER A 63 -2.84 -7.70 -7.52
N CYS A 64 -3.18 -7.26 -6.31
CA CYS A 64 -3.59 -5.88 -6.09
C CYS A 64 -2.45 -4.90 -6.38
N SER A 65 -1.19 -5.28 -6.15
CA SER A 65 -0.05 -4.45 -6.52
C SER A 65 -0.04 -4.13 -8.01
N SER A 66 -0.26 -5.13 -8.89
CA SER A 66 -0.31 -4.90 -10.34
C SER A 66 -1.51 -4.02 -10.74
N GLN A 67 -2.63 -4.12 -10.04
CA GLN A 67 -3.79 -3.24 -10.28
C GLN A 67 -3.50 -1.80 -9.85
N MET A 68 -2.81 -1.60 -8.72
CA MET A 68 -2.42 -0.26 -8.28
C MET A 68 -1.39 0.38 -9.21
N VAL A 69 -0.43 -0.40 -9.71
CA VAL A 69 0.50 0.06 -10.76
C VAL A 69 -0.28 0.52 -11.99
N LYS A 70 -1.18 -0.33 -12.49
CA LYS A 70 -2.00 0.02 -13.66
C LYS A 70 -2.85 1.27 -13.43
N LEU A 71 -3.47 1.41 -12.24
CA LEU A 71 -4.21 2.61 -11.89
C LEU A 71 -3.33 3.87 -11.93
N TYR A 72 -2.15 3.76 -11.36
CA TYR A 72 -1.20 4.86 -11.31
C TYR A 72 -0.74 5.27 -12.72
N GLU A 73 -0.32 4.31 -13.53
CA GLU A 73 0.19 4.57 -14.88
C GLU A 73 -0.91 5.07 -15.84
N ASP A 74 -2.11 4.46 -15.79
CA ASP A 74 -3.20 4.80 -16.71
C ASP A 74 -3.96 6.08 -16.32
N VAL A 75 -4.02 6.42 -15.02
CA VAL A 75 -4.91 7.48 -14.54
C VAL A 75 -4.16 8.55 -13.75
N LEU A 76 -3.48 8.18 -12.65
CA LEU A 76 -2.97 9.17 -11.70
C LEU A 76 -1.72 9.89 -12.21
N LYS A 77 -0.78 9.16 -12.81
CA LYS A 77 0.46 9.72 -13.35
C LYS A 77 0.21 10.70 -14.51
N PRO A 78 -0.66 10.40 -15.50
CA PRO A 78 -1.03 11.36 -16.55
C PRO A 78 -1.71 12.62 -16.01
N MET A 79 -2.41 12.52 -14.90
CA MET A 79 -3.02 13.66 -14.20
C MET A 79 -2.03 14.43 -13.31
N ASN A 80 -0.75 14.04 -13.26
CA ASN A 80 0.25 14.58 -12.33
C ASN A 80 -0.21 14.49 -10.85
N ILE A 81 -0.78 13.35 -10.46
CA ILE A 81 -1.23 13.09 -9.09
C ILE A 81 -0.22 12.15 -8.43
N LYS A 82 0.40 12.60 -7.34
CA LYS A 82 1.27 11.77 -6.52
C LYS A 82 0.43 10.72 -5.79
N PHE A 83 0.89 9.48 -5.78
CA PHE A 83 0.22 8.40 -5.06
C PHE A 83 1.12 7.85 -3.95
N VAL A 84 0.65 7.98 -2.72
CA VAL A 84 1.32 7.52 -1.51
C VAL A 84 0.50 6.42 -0.88
N MET A 85 1.14 5.33 -0.49
CA MET A 85 0.51 4.22 0.23
C MET A 85 1.15 4.06 1.60
N LYS A 86 0.32 4.00 2.65
CA LYS A 86 0.78 3.85 4.04
C LYS A 86 0.15 2.60 4.67
N PRO A 87 0.81 1.43 4.57
CA PRO A 87 0.35 0.23 5.23
C PRO A 87 0.59 0.30 6.75
N THR A 88 -0.40 -0.12 7.54
CA THR A 88 -0.25 -0.26 8.98
C THR A 88 0.47 -1.56 9.37
N LEU A 89 0.51 -2.52 8.47
CA LEU A 89 1.20 -3.80 8.62
C LEU A 89 1.79 -4.22 7.28
N ILE A 90 2.92 -4.90 7.31
CA ILE A 90 3.47 -5.58 6.13
C ILE A 90 3.13 -7.07 6.23
N TYR A 91 2.49 -7.59 5.19
CA TYR A 91 2.08 -8.98 5.11
C TYR A 91 3.29 -9.91 5.17
N LYS A 92 3.29 -10.84 6.13
CA LYS A 92 4.34 -11.83 6.35
C LYS A 92 5.69 -11.29 6.85
N ALA A 93 5.82 -10.03 7.21
CA ALA A 93 7.08 -9.45 7.71
C ALA A 93 7.57 -10.11 9.01
N TYR A 94 6.65 -10.53 9.88
CA TYR A 94 7.00 -11.17 11.16
C TYR A 94 7.35 -12.67 11.06
N TRP A 95 7.27 -13.25 9.88
CA TRP A 95 7.57 -14.65 9.74
C TRP A 95 9.08 -14.83 9.63
N ASN A 96 9.64 -15.62 10.54
CA ASN A 96 11.04 -15.96 10.49
C ASN A 96 11.33 -16.81 9.24
N PRO A 97 12.12 -16.31 8.27
CA PRO A 97 12.42 -17.03 7.03
C PRO A 97 13.10 -18.39 7.28
N SER A 98 13.85 -18.51 8.38
CA SER A 98 14.58 -19.75 8.71
C SER A 98 13.66 -20.87 9.20
N THR A 99 12.50 -20.53 9.78
CA THR A 99 11.51 -21.49 10.27
C THR A 99 10.32 -21.67 9.32
N ALA A 100 10.21 -20.81 8.30
CA ALA A 100 9.14 -20.85 7.33
C ALA A 100 9.29 -22.06 6.40
N ASN A 101 8.18 -22.78 6.16
CA ASN A 101 8.14 -23.80 5.12
C ASN A 101 8.27 -23.17 3.73
N PHE A 102 8.57 -23.98 2.71
CA PHE A 102 8.80 -23.52 1.34
C PHE A 102 7.67 -22.63 0.79
N LYS A 103 6.41 -23.01 1.02
CA LYS A 103 5.24 -22.27 0.56
C LYS A 103 5.17 -20.88 1.20
N THR A 104 5.44 -20.79 2.49
CA THR A 104 5.47 -19.51 3.21
C THR A 104 6.60 -18.61 2.73
N ARG A 105 7.78 -19.17 2.42
CA ARG A 105 8.89 -18.41 1.83
C ARG A 105 8.52 -17.82 0.47
N GLN A 106 7.85 -18.60 -0.39
CA GLN A 106 7.35 -18.09 -1.67
C GLN A 106 6.35 -16.94 -1.48
N GLU A 107 5.42 -17.06 -0.54
CA GLU A 107 4.44 -16.00 -0.26
C GLU A 107 5.13 -14.71 0.26
N ILE A 108 6.20 -14.84 1.05
CA ILE A 108 7.03 -13.70 1.49
C ILE A 108 7.70 -13.02 0.28
N LEU A 109 8.36 -13.80 -0.58
CA LEU A 109 9.02 -13.26 -1.77
C LEU A 109 8.03 -12.55 -2.69
N GLN A 110 6.88 -13.16 -2.94
CA GLN A 110 5.81 -12.55 -3.73
C GLN A 110 5.29 -11.25 -3.11
N ALA A 111 5.14 -11.19 -1.78
CA ALA A 111 4.74 -9.96 -1.10
C ALA A 111 5.78 -8.84 -1.28
N LYS A 112 7.07 -9.17 -1.18
CA LYS A 112 8.19 -8.24 -1.42
C LYS A 112 8.24 -7.79 -2.88
N ASP A 113 8.06 -8.70 -3.83
CA ASP A 113 7.99 -8.35 -5.27
C ASP A 113 6.83 -7.40 -5.56
N GLY A 114 5.70 -7.53 -4.86
CA GLY A 114 4.59 -6.59 -4.95
C GLY A 114 4.98 -5.18 -4.54
N ILE A 115 5.74 -5.03 -3.46
CA ILE A 115 6.27 -3.73 -2.99
C ILE A 115 7.25 -3.15 -4.02
N ARG A 116 8.19 -3.95 -4.52
CA ARG A 116 9.16 -3.52 -5.54
C ARG A 116 8.49 -3.04 -6.83
N LYS A 117 7.43 -3.73 -7.27
CA LYS A 117 6.63 -3.28 -8.43
C LYS A 117 6.00 -1.92 -8.23
N LEU A 118 5.47 -1.64 -7.04
CA LEU A 118 4.89 -0.35 -6.71
C LEU A 118 5.97 0.75 -6.77
N PHE A 119 7.15 0.52 -6.19
CA PHE A 119 8.28 1.44 -6.27
C PHE A 119 8.74 1.69 -7.72
N ALA A 120 8.92 0.63 -8.50
CA ALA A 120 9.34 0.73 -9.89
C ALA A 120 8.37 1.55 -10.76
N ALA A 121 7.08 1.53 -10.44
CA ALA A 121 6.08 2.38 -11.09
C ALA A 121 6.13 3.85 -10.65
N GLY A 122 6.80 4.16 -9.53
CA GLY A 122 6.84 5.50 -8.94
C GLY A 122 5.77 5.76 -7.88
N ILE A 123 5.14 4.70 -7.37
CA ILE A 123 4.22 4.81 -6.23
C ILE A 123 5.06 4.87 -4.95
N ASP A 124 4.83 5.89 -4.14
CA ASP A 124 5.54 6.09 -2.88
C ASP A 124 4.92 5.21 -1.78
N ILE A 125 5.71 4.36 -1.15
CA ILE A 125 5.27 3.54 -0.02
C ILE A 125 6.01 4.03 1.22
N GLN A 126 5.25 4.41 2.24
CA GLN A 126 5.78 4.97 3.48
C GLN A 126 5.23 4.22 4.67
N ALA A 127 6.03 4.08 5.73
CA ALA A 127 5.53 3.66 7.03
C ALA A 127 4.63 4.74 7.63
N MET A 128 3.72 4.33 8.51
CA MET A 128 2.93 5.27 9.31
C MET A 128 3.84 6.07 10.25
N GLU A 129 3.43 7.30 10.54
CA GLU A 129 4.02 8.18 11.53
C GLU A 129 2.95 8.61 12.55
N GLU A 130 3.35 9.18 13.67
CA GLU A 130 2.42 9.64 14.70
C GLU A 130 1.35 10.58 14.13
N LYS A 131 1.73 11.51 13.25
CA LYS A 131 0.79 12.43 12.59
C LYS A 131 -0.30 11.71 11.79
N ASP A 132 0.03 10.57 11.17
CA ASP A 132 -0.92 9.76 10.42
C ASP A 132 -1.94 9.11 11.36
N TRP A 133 -1.50 8.61 12.50
CA TRP A 133 -2.37 8.04 13.52
C TRP A 133 -3.27 9.10 14.15
N ILE A 134 -2.76 10.29 14.41
CA ILE A 134 -3.56 11.43 14.89
C ILE A 134 -4.62 11.80 13.85
N PHE A 135 -4.24 11.89 12.57
CA PHE A 135 -5.18 12.18 11.49
C PHE A 135 -6.29 11.12 11.39
N LEU A 136 -5.93 9.84 11.33
CA LEU A 136 -6.91 8.74 11.23
C LEU A 136 -7.85 8.71 12.43
N ARG A 137 -7.33 8.89 13.65
CA ARG A 137 -8.13 8.98 14.85
C ARG A 137 -9.14 10.13 14.77
N ASN A 138 -8.69 11.31 14.41
CA ASN A 138 -9.54 12.50 14.36
C ASN A 138 -10.60 12.41 13.24
N THR A 139 -10.28 11.71 12.16
CA THR A 139 -11.17 11.59 10.99
C THR A 139 -12.17 10.44 11.13
N LEU A 140 -11.72 9.29 11.65
CA LEU A 140 -12.52 8.07 11.67
C LEU A 140 -13.22 7.81 13.02
N CYS A 141 -12.68 8.34 14.12
CA CYS A 141 -13.12 8.03 15.49
C CYS A 141 -13.85 9.19 16.16
N GLN A 142 -14.61 9.98 15.40
CA GLN A 142 -15.33 11.16 15.92
C GLN A 142 -16.28 10.87 17.11
N THR A 143 -16.66 9.62 17.32
CA THR A 143 -17.60 9.21 18.37
C THR A 143 -17.01 8.36 19.48
N SER A 144 -15.80 7.85 19.35
CA SER A 144 -15.20 7.01 20.38
C SER A 144 -14.22 7.82 21.25
N ARG A 145 -14.53 7.88 22.55
CA ARG A 145 -13.55 8.27 23.59
C ARG A 145 -12.48 7.20 23.73
N ILE A 146 -11.75 6.90 22.64
CA ILE A 146 -10.60 6.01 22.71
C ILE A 146 -9.55 6.75 23.52
N LEU A 147 -9.21 6.20 24.67
CA LEU A 147 -8.11 6.69 25.50
C LEU A 147 -6.85 6.79 24.64
N TYR A 148 -6.30 7.98 24.59
CA TYR A 148 -5.04 8.24 23.89
C TYR A 148 -3.94 7.44 24.57
N ASN A 149 -3.44 6.44 23.88
CA ASN A 149 -2.15 5.84 24.23
C ASN A 149 -1.08 6.66 23.53
N PRO A 150 -0.13 7.25 24.23
CA PRO A 150 0.95 8.01 23.60
C PRO A 150 1.67 7.12 22.60
N TYR A 151 1.96 7.66 21.42
CA TYR A 151 2.66 6.92 20.36
C TYR A 151 4.11 6.65 20.77
N GLU A 152 4.76 7.65 21.35
CA GLU A 152 6.15 7.61 21.79
C GLU A 152 6.40 6.48 22.81
N GLY A 153 7.38 5.64 22.55
CA GLY A 153 7.71 4.48 23.37
C GLY A 153 6.73 3.31 23.27
N SER A 154 5.67 3.44 22.46
CA SER A 154 4.66 2.39 22.32
C SER A 154 5.12 1.22 21.45
N GLU A 155 4.45 0.07 21.59
CA GLU A 155 4.66 -1.06 20.67
C GLU A 155 4.29 -0.70 19.23
N ARG A 156 3.39 0.28 19.04
CA ARG A 156 3.04 0.78 17.72
C ARG A 156 4.19 1.55 17.07
N GLU A 157 4.88 2.40 17.79
CA GLU A 157 6.06 3.11 17.29
C GLU A 157 7.16 2.14 16.88
N LYS A 158 7.43 1.12 17.68
CA LYS A 158 8.41 0.07 17.37
C LYS A 158 8.03 -0.67 16.08
N LEU A 159 6.75 -0.96 15.91
CA LEU A 159 6.24 -1.61 14.71
C LEU A 159 6.37 -0.72 13.48
N ASP A 160 6.04 0.56 13.58
CA ASP A 160 6.17 1.50 12.46
C ASP A 160 7.63 1.74 12.08
N ALA A 161 8.55 1.76 13.07
CA ALA A 161 9.99 1.81 12.84
C ALA A 161 10.48 0.56 12.10
N PHE A 162 10.02 -0.62 12.49
CA PHE A 162 10.33 -1.87 11.80
C PHE A 162 9.80 -1.88 10.36
N ILE A 163 8.54 -1.47 10.15
CA ILE A 163 7.95 -1.38 8.81
C ILE A 163 8.74 -0.41 7.94
N ARG A 164 9.18 0.73 8.49
CA ARG A 164 10.03 1.70 7.78
C ARG A 164 11.34 1.09 7.30
N GLN A 165 12.01 0.30 8.15
CA GLN A 165 13.26 -0.38 7.78
C GLN A 165 13.04 -1.38 6.65
N GLU A 166 11.97 -2.18 6.70
CA GLU A 166 11.63 -3.14 5.64
C GLU A 166 11.33 -2.43 4.31
N ILE A 167 10.57 -1.33 4.35
CA ILE A 167 10.25 -0.52 3.16
C ILE A 167 11.53 0.06 2.54
N ILE A 168 12.42 0.64 3.34
CA ILE A 168 13.69 1.21 2.88
C ILE A 168 14.55 0.11 2.24
N PHE A 169 14.64 -1.05 2.86
CA PHE A 169 15.39 -2.18 2.32
C PHE A 169 14.87 -2.60 0.94
N GLU A 170 13.56 -2.76 0.78
CA GLU A 170 12.97 -3.15 -0.51
C GLU A 170 13.11 -2.05 -1.58
N LEU A 171 13.11 -0.78 -1.20
CA LEU A 171 13.39 0.33 -2.09
C LEU A 171 14.84 0.30 -2.60
N MET A 172 15.81 0.04 -1.73
CA MET A 172 17.22 -0.08 -2.11
C MET A 172 17.42 -1.23 -3.10
N VAL A 173 16.84 -2.41 -2.81
CA VAL A 173 16.91 -3.57 -3.71
C VAL A 173 16.26 -3.25 -5.06
N SER A 174 15.13 -2.55 -5.07
CA SER A 174 14.46 -2.14 -6.32
C SER A 174 15.34 -1.22 -7.17
N ASN A 175 16.02 -0.27 -6.55
CA ASN A 175 16.93 0.65 -7.26
C ASN A 175 18.15 -0.06 -7.84
N GLU A 176 18.74 -1.02 -7.13
CA GLU A 176 19.88 -1.82 -7.63
C GLU A 176 19.47 -2.63 -8.86
N ILE A 177 18.29 -3.24 -8.85
CA ILE A 177 17.76 -3.99 -10.00
C ILE A 177 17.59 -3.08 -11.22
N MET A 178 17.07 -1.86 -11.04
CA MET A 178 16.86 -0.91 -12.14
C MET A 178 18.19 -0.45 -12.76
N ILE A 179 19.24 -0.24 -11.96
CA ILE A 179 20.56 0.18 -12.45
C ILE A 179 21.17 -0.95 -13.30
N THR A 180 21.16 -2.17 -12.80
CA THR A 180 21.77 -3.33 -13.50
C THR A 180 21.04 -3.67 -14.80
N THR A 181 19.75 -3.47 -14.90
CA THR A 181 18.99 -3.69 -16.14
C THR A 181 19.24 -2.62 -17.19
N ASN A 182 19.52 -1.38 -16.79
CA ASN A 182 19.83 -0.29 -17.71
C ASN A 182 21.28 -0.36 -18.26
N GLU A 183 22.20 -0.97 -17.54
CA GLU A 183 23.59 -1.17 -17.99
C GLU A 183 23.72 -2.38 -18.95
N SER A 184 22.70 -3.21 -19.04
CA SER A 184 22.69 -4.43 -19.87
C SER A 184 22.02 -4.25 -21.23
N ASN A 185 21.48 -3.07 -21.51
CA ASN A 185 20.84 -2.67 -22.78
C ASN A 185 21.67 -1.61 -23.49
#